data_fcce625076a79c71a7480a3e50f06246
#
_entry.id   fcce625076a79c71a7480a3e50f06246
#
_cell.length_a   1.000
_cell.length_b   1.000
_cell.length_c   1.000
_cell.angle_alpha   90.00
_cell.angle_beta   90.00
_cell.angle_gamma   90.00
#
_symmetry.space_group_name_H-M   'P 1'
#
loop_
_entity.id
_entity.type
_entity.pdbx_description
1 polymer ?
#
loop_
_entity_poly.entity_id
_entity_poly.type
_entity_poly.pdbx_seq_one_letter_code
_entity_poly.pdbx_strand_id
1 'polypeptide(L)'
;MRRVLAGVGVVAAALLAGSWLRPVTAQEGANTPAFYTEKVRPILQTNCGKCHFDVNHKGGLSLMTKASTLKGGRDGVVIVPGDPANSVLVKLIRHEGPPDDPKPMPPKSPMISDADIAVIEQWVKAGAAMPNDPAQ
;
A
#
# COMPACT_ATOMS: atom_id res chain seq x y z
N MET A 1 -6.20 -39.44 72.43
CA MET A 1 -7.06 -39.25 71.24
C MET A 1 -6.77 -37.84 70.64
N ARG A 2 -5.98 -37.78 69.63
CA ARG A 2 -5.64 -36.51 68.96
C ARG A 2 -6.29 -36.51 67.58
N ARG A 3 -7.24 -35.63 67.35
CA ARG A 3 -7.85 -35.39 66.03
C ARG A 3 -7.01 -34.45 65.24
N VAL A 4 -6.49 -34.88 64.08
CA VAL A 4 -5.79 -34.05 63.09
C VAL A 4 -6.84 -33.53 62.10
N LEU A 5 -7.05 -32.23 62.08
CA LEU A 5 -7.87 -31.57 61.07
C LEU A 5 -6.99 -31.27 59.87
N ALA A 6 -7.27 -31.87 58.72
CA ALA A 6 -6.65 -31.60 57.43
C ALA A 6 -7.33 -30.38 56.81
N GLY A 7 -6.57 -29.26 56.69
CA GLY A 7 -7.02 -28.08 55.96
C GLY A 7 -6.87 -28.30 54.46
N VAL A 8 -7.98 -28.22 53.74
CA VAL A 8 -7.98 -28.18 52.23
C VAL A 8 -7.74 -26.75 51.78
N GLY A 9 -6.56 -26.50 51.31
CA GLY A 9 -6.21 -25.23 50.66
C GLY A 9 -6.75 -25.19 49.22
N VAL A 10 -7.72 -24.34 48.97
CA VAL A 10 -8.18 -24.02 47.63
C VAL A 10 -7.20 -23.01 46.98
N VAL A 11 -6.42 -23.49 46.05
CA VAL A 11 -5.58 -22.60 45.19
C VAL A 11 -6.45 -22.05 44.08
N ALA A 12 -6.85 -20.80 44.21
CA ALA A 12 -7.51 -20.06 43.14
C ALA A 12 -6.47 -19.67 42.09
N ALA A 13 -6.45 -20.36 40.95
CA ALA A 13 -5.66 -19.98 39.78
C ALA A 13 -6.33 -18.78 39.09
N ALA A 14 -5.80 -17.59 39.28
CA ALA A 14 -6.20 -16.39 38.54
C ALA A 14 -5.68 -16.51 37.10
N LEU A 15 -6.55 -16.81 36.15
CA LEU A 15 -6.26 -16.72 34.72
C LEU A 15 -6.19 -15.26 34.34
N LEU A 16 -4.98 -14.72 34.28
CA LEU A 16 -4.70 -13.43 33.67
C LEU A 16 -4.85 -13.59 32.14
N ALA A 17 -6.03 -13.28 31.62
CA ALA A 17 -6.26 -13.11 30.19
C ALA A 17 -5.55 -11.83 29.75
N GLY A 18 -4.26 -11.94 29.44
CA GLY A 18 -3.50 -10.85 28.85
C GLY A 18 -4.06 -10.58 27.46
N SER A 19 -4.80 -9.48 27.31
CA SER A 19 -5.12 -8.92 25.99
C SER A 19 -3.82 -8.55 25.29
N TRP A 20 -3.36 -9.42 24.42
CA TRP A 20 -2.22 -9.14 23.54
C TRP A 20 -2.69 -8.12 22.50
N LEU A 21 -2.59 -6.84 22.84
CA LEU A 21 -2.67 -5.78 21.85
C LEU A 21 -1.47 -5.93 20.91
N ARG A 22 -1.68 -6.63 19.79
CA ARG A 22 -0.67 -6.69 18.74
C ARG A 22 -0.54 -5.27 18.18
N PRO A 23 0.65 -4.67 18.15
CA PRO A 23 0.84 -3.43 17.43
C PRO A 23 0.49 -3.70 15.96
N VAL A 24 -0.49 -2.96 15.44
CA VAL A 24 -0.78 -2.96 13.99
C VAL A 24 0.47 -2.44 13.32
N THR A 25 1.19 -3.32 12.62
CA THR A 25 2.37 -2.90 11.88
C THR A 25 1.92 -1.98 10.74
N ALA A 26 2.75 -0.99 10.40
CA ALA A 26 2.45 -0.08 9.29
C ALA A 26 2.09 -0.83 7.99
N GLN A 27 2.57 -2.05 7.86
CA GLN A 27 2.33 -2.92 6.71
C GLN A 27 0.92 -3.52 6.68
N GLU A 28 0.30 -3.82 7.83
CA GLU A 28 -1.07 -4.33 7.91
C GLU A 28 -2.08 -3.25 7.47
N GLY A 29 -1.81 -1.98 7.80
CA GLY A 29 -2.63 -0.87 7.33
C GLY A 29 -2.52 -0.60 5.82
N ALA A 30 -1.36 -0.87 5.22
CA ALA A 30 -1.10 -0.58 3.82
C ALA A 30 -1.82 -1.52 2.83
N ASN A 31 -2.27 -2.70 3.28
CA ASN A 31 -3.05 -3.65 2.48
C ASN A 31 -4.56 -3.40 2.58
N THR A 32 -4.98 -2.15 2.62
CA THR A 32 -6.39 -1.80 2.70
C THR A 32 -6.78 -0.77 1.64
N PRO A 33 -8.02 -0.82 1.12
CA PRO A 33 -8.55 0.24 0.26
C PRO A 33 -8.54 1.62 0.92
N ALA A 34 -8.68 1.70 2.25
CA ALA A 34 -8.61 2.94 3.01
C ALA A 34 -7.22 3.57 2.90
N PHE A 35 -6.14 2.80 3.04
CA PHE A 35 -4.78 3.30 2.87
C PHE A 35 -4.56 3.91 1.48
N TYR A 36 -5.05 3.25 0.44
CA TYR A 36 -5.00 3.81 -0.91
C TYR A 36 -5.73 5.15 -0.98
N THR A 37 -6.97 5.21 -0.50
CA THR A 37 -7.80 6.42 -0.60
C THR A 37 -7.22 7.59 0.17
N GLU A 38 -6.68 7.33 1.37
CA GLU A 38 -6.22 8.38 2.30
C GLU A 38 -4.76 8.80 2.07
N LYS A 39 -3.92 7.89 1.61
CA LYS A 39 -2.47 8.12 1.50
C LYS A 39 -1.96 8.11 0.07
N VAL A 40 -2.29 7.09 -0.71
CA VAL A 40 -1.72 6.90 -2.06
C VAL A 40 -2.39 7.77 -3.10
N ARG A 41 -3.73 7.75 -3.14
CA ARG A 41 -4.50 8.48 -4.15
C ARG A 41 -4.21 9.98 -4.19
N PRO A 42 -4.11 10.70 -3.06
CA PRO A 42 -3.74 12.11 -3.08
C PRO A 42 -2.37 12.38 -3.71
N ILE A 43 -1.37 11.52 -3.42
CA ILE A 43 -0.04 11.61 -4.01
C ILE A 43 -0.12 11.43 -5.53
N LEU A 44 -0.81 10.39 -5.99
CA LEU A 44 -0.99 10.12 -7.42
C LEU A 44 -1.77 11.23 -8.12
N GLN A 45 -2.83 11.76 -7.51
CA GLN A 45 -3.60 12.87 -8.08
C GLN A 45 -2.77 14.13 -8.22
N THR A 46 -2.00 14.49 -7.21
CA THR A 46 -1.17 15.71 -7.21
C THR A 46 -0.05 15.62 -8.24
N ASN A 47 0.67 14.51 -8.29
CA ASN A 47 1.90 14.39 -9.07
C ASN A 47 1.68 13.80 -10.48
N CYS A 48 0.65 12.97 -10.66
CA CYS A 48 0.39 12.23 -11.89
C CYS A 48 -0.92 12.64 -12.55
N GLY A 49 -1.79 13.37 -11.84
CA GLY A 49 -3.17 13.64 -12.21
C GLY A 49 -3.35 14.30 -13.55
N LYS A 50 -2.54 15.29 -13.85
CA LYS A 50 -2.59 16.07 -15.11
C LYS A 50 -2.48 15.20 -16.38
N CYS A 51 -1.83 14.03 -16.28
CA CYS A 51 -1.55 13.18 -17.44
C CYS A 51 -2.23 11.81 -17.35
N HIS A 52 -2.52 11.30 -16.16
CA HIS A 52 -2.97 9.93 -15.95
C HIS A 52 -4.35 9.83 -15.26
N PHE A 53 -4.93 10.96 -14.84
CA PHE A 53 -6.31 11.05 -14.33
C PHE A 53 -7.23 11.83 -15.28
N ASP A 54 -6.74 12.24 -16.45
CA ASP A 54 -7.48 12.92 -17.48
C ASP A 54 -7.85 11.95 -18.61
N VAL A 55 -8.79 12.36 -19.48
CA VAL A 55 -9.25 11.60 -20.65
C VAL A 55 -8.13 11.28 -21.67
N ASN A 56 -7.05 12.02 -21.62
CA ASN A 56 -5.92 11.86 -22.56
C ASN A 56 -4.95 10.73 -22.22
N HIS A 57 -5.04 10.11 -21.07
CA HIS A 57 -4.24 8.96 -20.58
C HIS A 57 -2.88 8.80 -21.27
N LYS A 58 -1.94 9.74 -21.04
CA LYS A 58 -0.61 9.71 -21.67
C LYS A 58 0.05 8.36 -21.47
N GLY A 59 0.66 7.82 -22.55
CA GLY A 59 1.19 6.47 -22.54
C GLY A 59 0.14 5.36 -22.44
N GLY A 60 -1.16 5.69 -22.62
CA GLY A 60 -2.26 4.73 -22.43
C GLY A 60 -2.54 4.33 -20.98
N LEU A 61 -1.82 4.94 -19.99
CA LEU A 61 -1.99 4.65 -18.59
C LEU A 61 -3.09 5.53 -17.97
N SER A 62 -4.10 4.89 -17.39
CA SER A 62 -5.11 5.55 -16.56
C SER A 62 -4.99 5.09 -15.11
N LEU A 63 -4.88 6.05 -14.19
CA LEU A 63 -4.88 5.82 -12.74
C LEU A 63 -6.23 6.13 -12.09
N MET A 64 -7.30 6.24 -12.88
CA MET A 64 -8.63 6.64 -12.40
C MET A 64 -9.34 5.53 -11.64
N THR A 65 -9.22 4.29 -12.11
CA THR A 65 -9.93 3.13 -11.57
C THR A 65 -8.94 2.02 -11.22
N LYS A 66 -9.37 1.10 -10.37
CA LYS A 66 -8.58 -0.09 -10.03
C LYS A 66 -8.26 -0.91 -11.29
N ALA A 67 -9.27 -1.17 -12.11
CA ALA A 67 -9.12 -1.96 -13.32
C ALA A 67 -8.13 -1.32 -14.29
N SER A 68 -8.23 -0.02 -14.57
CA SER A 68 -7.33 0.69 -15.47
C SER A 68 -5.90 0.78 -14.93
N THR A 69 -5.74 1.01 -13.63
CA THR A 69 -4.44 1.11 -12.97
C THR A 69 -3.69 -0.23 -13.03
N LEU A 70 -4.36 -1.35 -12.76
CA LEU A 70 -3.75 -2.68 -12.80
C LEU A 70 -3.53 -3.19 -14.23
N LYS A 71 -4.35 -2.76 -15.19
CA LYS A 71 -4.15 -3.05 -16.62
C LYS A 71 -2.81 -2.49 -17.12
N GLY A 72 -2.41 -1.32 -16.61
CA GLY A 72 -1.22 -0.61 -17.05
C GLY A 72 -1.43 0.22 -18.32
N GLY A 73 -0.34 0.58 -18.97
CA GLY A 73 -0.32 1.45 -20.16
C GLY A 73 0.05 0.72 -21.44
N ARG A 74 0.49 1.52 -22.44
CA ARG A 74 0.94 1.02 -23.74
C ARG A 74 2.06 -0.02 -23.62
N ASP A 75 2.96 0.19 -22.69
CA ASP A 75 4.17 -0.62 -22.53
C ASP A 75 3.97 -1.76 -21.51
N GLY A 76 2.72 -2.01 -21.12
CA GLY A 76 2.33 -3.12 -20.25
C GLY A 76 1.98 -2.70 -18.82
N VAL A 77 2.06 -3.68 -17.92
CA VAL A 77 1.74 -3.52 -16.50
C VAL A 77 2.79 -2.64 -15.82
N VAL A 78 2.34 -1.62 -15.10
CA VAL A 78 3.23 -0.67 -14.40
C VAL A 78 3.33 -0.93 -12.90
N ILE A 79 2.41 -1.72 -12.33
CA ILE A 79 2.38 -2.11 -10.92
C ILE A 79 2.35 -3.62 -10.83
N VAL A 80 3.33 -4.20 -10.16
CA VAL A 80 3.37 -5.62 -9.80
C VAL A 80 3.02 -5.71 -8.31
N PRO A 81 1.79 -6.10 -7.95
CA PRO A 81 1.38 -6.18 -6.55
C PRO A 81 2.30 -7.10 -5.75
N GLY A 82 2.79 -6.61 -4.62
CA GLY A 82 3.75 -7.32 -3.77
C GLY A 82 5.22 -7.11 -4.14
N ASP A 83 5.51 -6.55 -5.31
CA ASP A 83 6.88 -6.41 -5.81
C ASP A 83 7.19 -4.98 -6.31
N PRO A 84 7.58 -4.07 -5.41
CA PRO A 84 7.98 -2.70 -5.77
C PRO A 84 9.18 -2.67 -6.71
N ALA A 85 10.14 -3.58 -6.53
CA ALA A 85 11.39 -3.59 -7.31
C ALA A 85 11.15 -3.88 -8.80
N ASN A 86 10.12 -4.65 -9.15
CA ASN A 86 9.73 -4.93 -10.52
C ASN A 86 8.55 -4.07 -11.01
N SER A 87 8.05 -3.16 -10.17
CA SER A 87 7.02 -2.21 -10.57
C SER A 87 7.62 -1.03 -11.33
N VAL A 88 7.28 -0.88 -12.61
CA VAL A 88 7.75 0.22 -13.47
C VAL A 88 7.37 1.58 -12.87
N LEU A 89 6.19 1.72 -12.27
CA LEU A 89 5.77 2.92 -11.56
C LEU A 89 6.83 3.36 -10.54
N VAL A 90 7.30 2.43 -9.70
CA VAL A 90 8.27 2.72 -8.63
C VAL A 90 9.61 3.17 -9.23
N LYS A 91 10.11 2.48 -10.25
CA LYS A 91 11.36 2.85 -10.94
C LYS A 91 11.28 4.25 -11.54
N LEU A 92 10.15 4.59 -12.18
CA LEU A 92 9.99 5.88 -12.84
C LEU A 92 9.87 7.05 -11.85
N ILE A 93 9.18 6.88 -10.72
CA ILE A 93 9.09 7.94 -9.70
C ILE A 93 10.40 8.14 -8.93
N ARG A 94 11.28 7.12 -8.90
CA ARG A 94 12.65 7.19 -8.39
C ARG A 94 13.65 7.71 -9.41
N HIS A 95 13.22 7.98 -10.63
CA HIS A 95 14.10 8.32 -11.75
C HIS A 95 15.21 7.27 -12.01
N GLU A 96 14.93 6.01 -11.68
CA GLU A 96 15.83 4.85 -11.87
C GLU A 96 15.58 4.10 -13.19
N GLY A 97 14.60 4.55 -13.98
CA GLY A 97 14.28 4.00 -15.30
C GLY A 97 15.23 4.50 -16.39
N PRO A 98 15.04 4.03 -17.65
CA PRO A 98 15.76 4.56 -18.79
C PRO A 98 15.51 6.08 -18.95
N PRO A 99 16.47 6.84 -19.49
CA PRO A 99 16.33 8.29 -19.59
C PRO A 99 15.27 8.73 -20.59
N ASP A 100 14.98 7.91 -21.59
CA ASP A 100 14.20 8.33 -22.76
C ASP A 100 12.82 7.67 -22.89
N ASP A 101 12.68 6.36 -22.67
CA ASP A 101 11.41 5.64 -22.81
C ASP A 101 11.37 4.35 -21.99
N PRO A 102 10.47 4.20 -21.02
CA PRO A 102 9.61 5.26 -20.49
C PRO A 102 10.38 6.30 -19.70
N LYS A 103 10.01 7.56 -19.87
CA LYS A 103 10.67 8.71 -19.22
C LYS A 103 10.45 8.67 -17.70
N PRO A 104 11.42 9.23 -16.93
CA PRO A 104 11.21 9.48 -15.51
C PRO A 104 9.91 10.25 -15.25
N MET A 105 9.24 9.94 -14.16
CA MET A 105 7.95 10.54 -13.79
C MET A 105 8.06 11.30 -12.44
N PRO A 106 7.45 12.50 -12.35
CA PRO A 106 6.80 13.27 -13.41
C PRO A 106 7.81 13.79 -14.45
N PRO A 107 7.45 13.84 -15.75
CA PRO A 107 8.38 14.28 -16.79
C PRO A 107 8.68 15.77 -16.68
N LYS A 108 9.94 16.14 -16.87
CA LYS A 108 10.40 17.56 -16.81
C LYS A 108 10.17 18.25 -15.44
N SER A 109 10.03 17.46 -14.39
CA SER A 109 9.87 17.91 -13.01
C SER A 109 10.89 17.23 -12.11
N PRO A 110 11.22 17.82 -10.95
CA PRO A 110 11.97 17.09 -9.94
C PRO A 110 11.29 15.78 -9.55
N MET A 111 12.06 14.84 -9.05
CA MET A 111 11.56 13.64 -8.40
C MET A 111 10.57 14.04 -7.27
N ILE A 112 9.51 13.28 -7.08
CA ILE A 112 8.60 13.48 -5.95
C ILE A 112 9.33 13.20 -4.63
N SER A 113 8.76 13.64 -3.50
CA SER A 113 9.45 13.49 -2.21
C SER A 113 9.73 12.03 -1.86
N ASP A 114 10.83 11.75 -1.17
CA ASP A 114 11.15 10.42 -0.68
C ASP A 114 10.06 9.85 0.22
N ALA A 115 9.36 10.73 0.98
CA ALA A 115 8.23 10.33 1.80
C ALA A 115 7.05 9.83 0.96
N ASP A 116 6.73 10.51 -0.15
CA ASP A 116 5.68 10.09 -1.07
C ASP A 116 6.04 8.79 -1.80
N ILE A 117 7.31 8.65 -2.21
CA ILE A 117 7.83 7.42 -2.81
C ILE A 117 7.66 6.26 -1.82
N ALA A 118 8.06 6.43 -0.56
CA ALA A 118 7.96 5.41 0.47
C ALA A 118 6.51 4.96 0.71
N VAL A 119 5.54 5.87 0.67
CA VAL A 119 4.10 5.54 0.78
C VAL A 119 3.65 4.69 -0.41
N ILE A 120 4.05 5.05 -1.63
CA ILE A 120 3.69 4.28 -2.84
C ILE A 120 4.34 2.89 -2.80
N GLU A 121 5.60 2.79 -2.43
CA GLU A 121 6.29 1.51 -2.30
C GLU A 121 5.67 0.60 -1.24
N GLN A 122 5.33 1.17 -0.09
CA GLN A 122 4.65 0.44 0.97
C GLN A 122 3.31 -0.13 0.49
N TRP A 123 2.53 0.66 -0.24
CA TRP A 123 1.28 0.24 -0.85
C TRP A 123 1.48 -0.89 -1.86
N VAL A 124 2.41 -0.73 -2.80
CA VAL A 124 2.73 -1.78 -3.79
C VAL A 124 3.19 -3.06 -3.10
N LYS A 125 4.10 -2.96 -2.12
CA LYS A 125 4.63 -4.09 -1.34
C LYS A 125 3.54 -4.84 -0.58
N ALA A 126 2.53 -4.12 -0.10
CA ALA A 126 1.38 -4.69 0.61
C ALA A 126 0.33 -5.32 -0.32
N GLY A 127 0.54 -5.30 -1.65
CA GLY A 127 -0.36 -5.92 -2.62
C GLY A 127 -1.19 -4.94 -3.44
N ALA A 128 -0.91 -3.64 -3.39
CA ALA A 128 -1.56 -2.58 -4.18
C ALA A 128 -3.09 -2.58 -4.05
N ALA A 129 -3.59 -2.77 -2.82
CA ALA A 129 -5.04 -2.78 -2.54
C ALA A 129 -5.69 -1.43 -2.90
N MET A 130 -6.80 -1.48 -3.60
CA MET A 130 -7.61 -0.34 -4.01
C MET A 130 -9.09 -0.64 -3.79
N PRO A 131 -9.96 0.39 -3.63
CA PRO A 131 -11.39 0.21 -3.67
C PRO A 131 -11.82 -0.48 -4.98
N ASN A 132 -12.89 -1.26 -4.93
CA ASN A 132 -13.48 -1.77 -6.16
C ASN A 132 -14.04 -0.61 -7.00
N ASP A 133 -13.95 -0.77 -8.32
CA ASP A 133 -14.59 0.18 -9.22
C ASP A 133 -16.10 0.14 -9.01
N PRO A 134 -16.82 1.29 -9.15
CA PRO A 134 -18.27 1.29 -9.08
C PRO A 134 -18.84 0.36 -10.17
N ALA A 135 -19.90 -0.33 -9.85
CA ALA A 135 -20.63 -1.15 -10.83
C ALA A 135 -21.03 -0.26 -12.02
N GLN A 136 -20.70 -0.68 -13.23
CA GLN A 136 -21.11 -0.04 -14.49
C GLN A 136 -22.50 -0.48 -14.87
#